data_5f8f053ca6344860fc3f613c67388a2b
#
_entry.id   5f8f053ca6344860fc3f613c67388a2b
#
_cell.length_a   1.000
_cell.length_b   1.000
_cell.length_c   1.000
_cell.angle_alpha   90.00
_cell.angle_beta   90.00
_cell.angle_gamma   90.00
#
_symmetry.space_group_name_H-M   'P 1'
#
loop_
_entity.id
_entity.type
_entity.pdbx_description
1 polymer ?
#
loop_
_entity_poly.entity_id
_entity_poly.type
_entity_poly.pdbx_seq_one_letter_code
_entity_poly.pdbx_strand_id
1 'polypeptide(L)'
;MEVKILKKNELILILDFGGQYNQLIARRVRECNVYSEVVPFDISLEKIKEKNPKGIIFTGGPASVFGEDSPKCDSKIFELGIPVLGICYGMQLMAYTLGGNVAHADKREYGTTDVTIDNTSKLLQGFGETNGFLMSHTDFVETVPEGFKNIGHTPSCPNAAMENEEKKLYGIQFHPEVNNSVNGTMVIKNFLYNVCECQGDWQMSSFVEDSIKTLKEKIGDGKALCALSGGVDSSVAAVLLSKAIGKNLTCIFVDHGLLRKNEGDEVEKIFREQYDINLIRVNAEDRFLAKLSGVTDPEQKRKIIGEEFIRVFEEESKKIGTVDFLVQGTIYPDVIESGLGKSSVIKSHHNVGGLPDYVDFKEIVEPLRNLFKDEVRKVGLELGIPENLVFRQPFPGPGLAIRVIGDITKDKLDILRDADFIFRDEIAKAGLHNSINQYFAVLTNLRSVGVMGDERTYDYTLALRAVETTDFMTGIWSKIPYEILEKVSSRIVNEVKHINRVVYDITSKPPATIEWE
;
A
#
# COMPACT_ATOMS: atom_id res chain seq x y z
N MET A 1 1.89 20.96 9.03
CA MET A 1 3.32 21.26 9.20
C MET A 1 4.06 19.93 9.25
N GLU A 2 4.88 19.63 8.23
CA GLU A 2 5.59 18.35 8.15
C GLU A 2 6.50 18.17 9.36
N VAL A 3 6.50 16.96 9.92
CA VAL A 3 7.50 16.55 10.91
C VAL A 3 8.85 16.62 10.19
N LYS A 4 9.65 17.65 10.43
CA LYS A 4 11.02 17.71 9.94
C LYS A 4 11.78 16.58 10.61
N ILE A 5 11.99 15.47 9.89
CA ILE A 5 12.89 14.39 10.31
C ILE A 5 14.27 15.06 10.51
N LEU A 6 14.81 14.94 11.71
CA LEU A 6 15.99 15.70 12.16
C LEU A 6 17.27 15.36 11.38
N LYS A 7 17.33 14.21 10.70
CA LYS A 7 18.42 13.82 9.82
C LYS A 7 17.92 13.89 8.37
N LYS A 8 18.60 14.67 7.55
CA LYS A 8 18.28 14.77 6.13
C LYS A 8 18.82 13.53 5.43
N ASN A 9 17.95 12.53 5.20
CA ASN A 9 18.30 11.33 4.44
C ASN A 9 18.67 11.69 3.00
N GLU A 10 19.47 10.83 2.36
CA GLU A 10 19.73 10.92 0.93
C GLU A 10 18.41 10.77 0.17
N LEU A 11 18.08 11.77 -0.64
CA LEU A 11 16.78 11.91 -1.29
C LEU A 11 16.89 11.66 -2.79
N ILE A 12 15.99 10.84 -3.33
CA ILE A 12 15.69 10.74 -4.76
C ILE A 12 14.31 11.37 -5.00
N LEU A 13 14.25 12.38 -5.88
CA LEU A 13 12.97 12.92 -6.34
C LEU A 13 12.45 12.12 -7.53
N ILE A 14 11.16 11.78 -7.48
CA ILE A 14 10.47 11.07 -8.56
C ILE A 14 9.42 12.02 -9.12
N LEU A 15 9.64 12.52 -10.34
CA LEU A 15 8.73 13.40 -11.04
C LEU A 15 7.64 12.56 -11.72
N ASP A 16 6.40 12.80 -11.31
CA ASP A 16 5.23 12.04 -11.78
C ASP A 16 4.65 12.64 -13.07
N PHE A 17 4.84 11.95 -14.18
CA PHE A 17 4.27 12.29 -15.48
C PHE A 17 2.94 11.57 -15.78
N GLY A 18 2.25 11.07 -14.76
CA GLY A 18 0.94 10.43 -14.87
C GLY A 18 1.00 8.92 -15.18
N GLY A 19 2.16 8.30 -15.03
CA GLY A 19 2.34 6.86 -15.21
C GLY A 19 1.71 6.04 -14.09
N GLN A 20 1.32 4.80 -14.40
CA GLN A 20 0.71 3.88 -13.43
C GLN A 20 1.71 3.37 -12.37
N TYR A 21 3.02 3.45 -12.63
CA TYR A 21 4.06 2.82 -11.83
C TYR A 21 4.87 3.81 -10.97
N ASN A 22 4.44 5.06 -10.80
CA ASN A 22 5.15 6.08 -10.02
C ASN A 22 5.41 5.63 -8.56
N GLN A 23 4.40 5.07 -7.90
CA GLN A 23 4.53 4.53 -6.53
C GLN A 23 5.47 3.32 -6.49
N LEU A 24 5.44 2.48 -7.54
CA LEU A 24 6.30 1.30 -7.62
C LEU A 24 7.76 1.69 -7.78
N ILE A 25 8.06 2.71 -8.61
CA ILE A 25 9.42 3.28 -8.72
C ILE A 25 9.90 3.79 -7.35
N ALA A 26 9.05 4.56 -6.64
CA ALA A 26 9.38 5.08 -5.32
C ALA A 26 9.68 3.96 -4.31
N ARG A 27 8.87 2.92 -4.33
CA ARG A 27 9.05 1.73 -3.50
C ARG A 27 10.35 0.99 -3.81
N ARG A 28 10.69 0.79 -5.11
CA ARG A 28 11.96 0.15 -5.49
C ARG A 28 13.18 0.93 -5.03
N VAL A 29 13.15 2.27 -5.08
CA VAL A 29 14.21 3.11 -4.53
C VAL A 29 14.36 2.87 -3.02
N ARG A 30 13.26 2.81 -2.28
CA ARG A 30 13.28 2.57 -0.83
C ARG A 30 13.68 1.14 -0.44
N GLU A 31 13.33 0.16 -1.25
CA GLU A 31 13.83 -1.23 -1.11
C GLU A 31 15.36 -1.30 -1.24
N CYS A 32 15.97 -0.33 -1.93
CA CYS A 32 17.42 -0.14 -1.98
C CYS A 32 17.96 0.76 -0.85
N ASN A 33 17.25 0.95 0.25
CA ASN A 33 17.64 1.76 1.41
C ASN A 33 17.93 3.24 1.11
N VAL A 34 17.30 3.82 0.10
CA VAL A 34 17.40 5.25 -0.23
C VAL A 34 16.01 5.89 -0.13
N TYR A 35 15.92 7.04 0.52
CA TYR A 35 14.64 7.75 0.66
C TYR A 35 14.18 8.35 -0.66
N SER A 36 12.88 8.29 -0.94
CA SER A 36 12.30 8.84 -2.16
C SER A 36 11.03 9.62 -1.89
N GLU A 37 10.79 10.67 -2.67
CA GLU A 37 9.56 11.44 -2.69
C GLU A 37 9.01 11.53 -4.11
N VAL A 38 7.70 11.27 -4.27
CA VAL A 38 6.99 11.52 -5.52
C VAL A 38 6.48 12.95 -5.51
N VAL A 39 6.80 13.70 -6.57
CA VAL A 39 6.43 15.10 -6.73
C VAL A 39 5.81 15.33 -8.11
N PRO A 40 4.97 16.37 -8.28
CA PRO A 40 4.42 16.71 -9.60
C PRO A 40 5.54 17.02 -10.61
N PHE A 41 5.30 16.71 -11.89
CA PHE A 41 6.26 16.96 -12.97
C PHE A 41 6.62 18.44 -13.15
N ASP A 42 5.73 19.35 -12.75
CA ASP A 42 5.86 20.81 -12.84
C ASP A 42 6.46 21.46 -11.59
N ILE A 43 7.10 20.66 -10.71
CA ILE A 43 7.81 21.19 -9.54
C ILE A 43 8.85 22.25 -9.97
N SER A 44 8.89 23.39 -9.26
CA SER A 44 9.83 24.46 -9.60
C SER A 44 11.29 24.09 -9.29
N LEU A 45 12.22 24.66 -10.07
CA LEU A 45 13.67 24.45 -9.87
C LEU A 45 14.14 24.89 -8.48
N GLU A 46 13.53 25.94 -7.92
CA GLU A 46 13.83 26.43 -6.57
C GLU A 46 13.51 25.36 -5.53
N LYS A 47 12.34 24.71 -5.63
CA LYS A 47 11.95 23.64 -4.73
C LYS A 47 12.85 22.41 -4.87
N ILE A 48 13.28 22.07 -6.09
CA ILE A 48 14.24 20.98 -6.31
C ILE A 48 15.56 21.30 -5.60
N LYS A 49 16.09 22.52 -5.78
CA LYS A 49 17.33 22.96 -5.12
C LYS A 49 17.21 22.98 -3.60
N GLU A 50 16.06 23.43 -3.06
CA GLU A 50 15.79 23.43 -1.62
C GLU A 50 15.78 22.01 -1.04
N LYS A 51 15.17 21.07 -1.75
CA LYS A 51 15.15 19.65 -1.36
C LYS A 51 16.53 18.99 -1.47
N ASN A 52 17.41 19.51 -2.32
CA ASN A 52 18.78 19.04 -2.55
C ASN A 52 18.88 17.51 -2.75
N PRO A 53 18.22 16.94 -3.76
CA PRO A 53 18.23 15.51 -3.99
C PRO A 53 19.58 15.03 -4.53
N LYS A 54 19.89 13.76 -4.26
CA LYS A 54 21.05 13.05 -4.84
C LYS A 54 20.83 12.64 -6.29
N GLY A 55 19.57 12.47 -6.69
CA GLY A 55 19.18 12.12 -8.06
C GLY A 55 17.70 12.38 -8.30
N ILE A 56 17.34 12.39 -9.57
CA ILE A 56 15.96 12.60 -10.04
C ILE A 56 15.58 11.47 -10.96
N ILE A 57 14.37 10.91 -10.79
CA ILE A 57 13.79 9.91 -11.71
C ILE A 57 12.55 10.51 -12.36
N PHE A 58 12.48 10.48 -13.69
CA PHE A 58 11.28 10.80 -14.45
C PHE A 58 10.51 9.52 -14.70
N THR A 59 9.23 9.50 -14.34
CA THR A 59 8.40 8.31 -14.53
C THR A 59 8.00 8.13 -15.99
N GLY A 60 7.42 6.95 -16.30
CA GLY A 60 6.62 6.79 -17.48
C GLY A 60 5.36 7.65 -17.46
N GLY A 61 4.64 7.69 -18.57
CA GLY A 61 3.38 8.41 -18.71
C GLY A 61 2.58 7.93 -19.93
N PRO A 62 1.27 8.17 -19.96
CA PRO A 62 0.40 7.75 -21.07
C PRO A 62 0.47 8.69 -22.28
N ALA A 63 1.08 9.87 -22.12
CA ALA A 63 1.12 10.91 -23.14
C ALA A 63 2.25 10.67 -24.16
N SER A 64 2.11 11.25 -25.35
CA SER A 64 3.20 11.40 -26.32
C SER A 64 3.87 12.77 -26.14
N VAL A 65 5.17 12.86 -26.31
CA VAL A 65 5.93 14.14 -26.17
C VAL A 65 5.49 15.19 -27.18
N PHE A 66 4.79 14.82 -28.23
CA PHE A 66 4.26 15.70 -29.29
C PHE A 66 2.92 16.34 -28.92
N GLY A 67 2.21 15.84 -27.91
CA GLY A 67 0.91 16.39 -27.52
C GLY A 67 1.03 17.82 -26.97
N GLU A 68 0.09 18.69 -27.31
CA GLU A 68 0.05 20.07 -26.82
C GLU A 68 -0.11 20.12 -25.29
N ASP A 69 -0.95 19.23 -24.73
CA ASP A 69 -1.21 19.11 -23.29
C ASP A 69 -0.31 18.09 -22.59
N SER A 70 0.76 17.60 -23.25
CA SER A 70 1.66 16.63 -22.66
C SER A 70 2.42 17.20 -21.47
N PRO A 71 2.56 16.44 -20.38
CA PRO A 71 3.25 16.90 -19.19
C PRO A 71 4.74 17.15 -19.50
N LYS A 72 5.21 18.36 -19.33
CA LYS A 72 6.60 18.80 -19.57
C LYS A 72 7.15 19.48 -18.33
N CYS A 73 8.42 19.21 -18.01
CA CYS A 73 9.15 19.90 -16.95
C CYS A 73 9.97 21.07 -17.52
N ASP A 74 10.50 21.91 -16.63
CA ASP A 74 11.48 22.94 -17.01
C ASP A 74 12.76 22.29 -17.53
N SER A 75 13.17 22.62 -18.77
CA SER A 75 14.36 22.07 -19.42
C SER A 75 15.66 22.30 -18.64
N LYS A 76 15.71 23.36 -17.84
CA LYS A 76 16.87 23.67 -17.00
C LYS A 76 17.14 22.64 -15.89
N ILE A 77 16.23 21.71 -15.67
CA ILE A 77 16.45 20.59 -14.74
C ILE A 77 17.66 19.74 -15.15
N PHE A 78 17.93 19.61 -16.46
CA PHE A 78 19.10 18.89 -17.00
C PHE A 78 20.42 19.65 -16.84
N GLU A 79 20.37 20.92 -16.43
CA GLU A 79 21.53 21.79 -16.18
C GLU A 79 21.89 21.89 -14.70
N LEU A 80 21.09 21.29 -13.81
CA LEU A 80 21.30 21.37 -12.35
C LEU A 80 22.53 20.59 -11.85
N GLY A 81 23.15 19.75 -12.70
CA GLY A 81 24.24 18.85 -12.29
C GLY A 81 23.80 17.69 -11.38
N ILE A 82 22.51 17.50 -11.22
CA ILE A 82 21.91 16.39 -10.47
C ILE A 82 21.71 15.22 -11.43
N PRO A 83 22.13 13.99 -11.09
CA PRO A 83 21.86 12.80 -11.92
C PRO A 83 20.38 12.64 -12.24
N VAL A 84 20.03 12.35 -13.51
CA VAL A 84 18.65 12.13 -13.95
C VAL A 84 18.52 10.78 -14.67
N LEU A 85 17.52 9.99 -14.26
CA LEU A 85 17.08 8.77 -14.97
C LEU A 85 15.69 8.99 -15.54
N GLY A 86 15.54 8.94 -16.87
CA GLY A 86 14.23 8.92 -17.54
C GLY A 86 13.77 7.50 -17.83
N ILE A 87 12.54 7.14 -17.41
CA ILE A 87 11.92 5.84 -17.65
C ILE A 87 10.79 6.02 -18.67
N CYS A 88 10.79 5.27 -19.77
CA CYS A 88 9.77 5.26 -20.81
C CYS A 88 9.47 6.69 -21.33
N TYR A 89 8.32 7.28 -20.99
CA TYR A 89 8.01 8.68 -21.33
C TYR A 89 9.09 9.65 -20.85
N GLY A 90 9.65 9.45 -19.65
CA GLY A 90 10.71 10.28 -19.09
C GLY A 90 12.00 10.27 -19.95
N MET A 91 12.35 9.13 -20.55
CA MET A 91 13.45 9.04 -21.51
C MET A 91 13.12 9.81 -22.80
N GLN A 92 11.92 9.61 -23.33
CA GLN A 92 11.46 10.30 -24.54
C GLN A 92 11.44 11.82 -24.36
N LEU A 93 10.93 12.29 -23.21
CA LEU A 93 10.91 13.71 -22.87
C LEU A 93 12.33 14.28 -22.77
N MET A 94 13.27 13.56 -22.14
CA MET A 94 14.67 13.95 -22.05
C MET A 94 15.29 14.06 -23.46
N ALA A 95 15.10 13.04 -24.29
CA ALA A 95 15.63 13.04 -25.66
C ALA A 95 15.06 14.21 -26.49
N TYR A 96 13.75 14.39 -26.48
CA TYR A 96 13.06 15.47 -27.20
C TYR A 96 13.53 16.86 -26.73
N THR A 97 13.64 17.07 -25.43
CA THR A 97 14.04 18.36 -24.85
C THR A 97 15.49 18.73 -25.17
N LEU A 98 16.38 17.74 -25.27
CA LEU A 98 17.81 17.94 -25.52
C LEU A 98 18.20 17.85 -27.00
N GLY A 99 17.21 17.81 -27.93
CA GLY A 99 17.42 17.89 -29.37
C GLY A 99 17.64 16.55 -30.07
N GLY A 100 17.30 15.44 -29.41
CA GLY A 100 17.16 14.15 -30.04
C GLY A 100 15.85 14.03 -30.80
N ASN A 101 15.64 12.91 -31.51
CA ASN A 101 14.42 12.62 -32.25
C ASN A 101 13.65 11.47 -31.62
N VAL A 102 12.35 11.70 -31.39
CA VAL A 102 11.39 10.68 -30.97
C VAL A 102 10.51 10.36 -32.18
N ALA A 103 10.24 9.10 -32.41
CA ALA A 103 9.42 8.63 -33.53
C ALA A 103 8.27 7.74 -33.03
N HIS A 104 7.20 7.68 -33.81
CA HIS A 104 6.11 6.74 -33.60
C HIS A 104 6.47 5.39 -34.23
N ALA A 105 6.32 4.31 -33.46
CA ALA A 105 6.67 2.98 -33.95
C ALA A 105 5.58 2.40 -34.87
N ASP A 106 5.98 1.84 -36.01
CA ASP A 106 5.10 1.05 -36.90
C ASP A 106 4.61 -0.23 -36.19
N LYS A 107 5.46 -0.81 -35.35
CA LYS A 107 5.16 -1.97 -34.49
C LYS A 107 5.34 -1.58 -33.03
N ARG A 108 4.28 -1.74 -32.26
CA ARG A 108 4.27 -1.50 -30.80
C ARG A 108 5.03 -2.60 -30.08
N GLU A 109 5.72 -2.26 -29.00
CA GLU A 109 6.35 -3.23 -28.10
C GLU A 109 5.57 -3.31 -26.79
N TYR A 110 4.90 -4.43 -26.56
CA TYR A 110 4.19 -4.73 -25.31
C TYR A 110 4.57 -6.12 -24.82
N GLY A 111 4.98 -6.20 -23.55
CA GLY A 111 5.40 -7.46 -22.93
C GLY A 111 6.91 -7.52 -22.67
N THR A 112 7.37 -8.65 -22.16
CA THR A 112 8.79 -8.87 -21.89
C THR A 112 9.53 -9.07 -23.21
N THR A 113 10.55 -8.21 -23.44
CA THR A 113 11.37 -8.21 -24.65
C THR A 113 12.84 -8.30 -24.26
N ASP A 114 13.61 -9.08 -25.02
CA ASP A 114 15.06 -9.18 -24.84
C ASP A 114 15.74 -7.91 -25.36
N VAL A 115 16.41 -7.18 -24.46
CA VAL A 115 17.19 -5.99 -24.76
C VAL A 115 18.67 -6.37 -24.81
N THR A 116 19.34 -6.05 -25.91
CA THR A 116 20.81 -6.14 -26.02
C THR A 116 21.41 -4.97 -25.23
N ILE A 117 22.40 -5.24 -24.38
CA ILE A 117 22.90 -4.32 -23.35
C ILE A 117 24.39 -4.07 -23.54
N ASP A 118 24.80 -2.79 -23.45
CA ASP A 118 26.18 -2.40 -23.16
C ASP A 118 26.40 -2.41 -21.64
N ASN A 119 26.93 -3.51 -21.11
CA ASN A 119 27.17 -3.69 -19.69
C ASN A 119 28.40 -2.93 -19.15
N THR A 120 29.09 -2.18 -19.99
CA THR A 120 30.16 -1.24 -19.56
C THR A 120 29.58 0.04 -18.95
N SER A 121 28.30 0.35 -19.25
CA SER A 121 27.56 1.44 -18.63
C SER A 121 27.40 1.22 -17.12
N LYS A 122 27.60 2.29 -16.33
CA LYS A 122 27.35 2.26 -14.88
C LYS A 122 25.93 1.88 -14.54
N LEU A 123 24.95 2.27 -15.38
CA LEU A 123 23.54 1.98 -15.19
C LEU A 123 23.22 0.49 -15.40
N LEU A 124 23.88 -0.14 -16.38
CA LEU A 124 23.59 -1.52 -16.79
C LEU A 124 24.69 -2.51 -16.36
N GLN A 125 25.54 -2.10 -15.45
CA GLN A 125 26.60 -2.94 -14.89
C GLN A 125 26.01 -4.17 -14.18
N GLY A 126 26.63 -5.33 -14.41
CA GLY A 126 26.23 -6.60 -13.77
C GLY A 126 25.21 -7.40 -14.57
N PHE A 127 24.69 -6.88 -15.69
CA PHE A 127 23.86 -7.64 -16.61
C PHE A 127 24.74 -8.41 -17.64
N GLY A 128 24.16 -9.44 -18.24
CA GLY A 128 24.73 -10.11 -19.41
C GLY A 128 24.59 -9.27 -20.68
N GLU A 129 24.92 -9.86 -21.85
CA GLU A 129 24.75 -9.21 -23.14
C GLU A 129 23.29 -8.93 -23.50
N THR A 130 22.37 -9.72 -22.96
CA THR A 130 20.92 -9.56 -23.14
C THR A 130 20.18 -9.75 -21.83
N ASN A 131 19.04 -9.07 -21.67
CA ASN A 131 18.14 -9.26 -20.53
C ASN A 131 16.69 -8.97 -20.92
N GLY A 132 15.76 -9.75 -20.36
CA GLY A 132 14.33 -9.59 -20.57
C GLY A 132 13.77 -8.45 -19.72
N PHE A 133 13.29 -7.38 -20.34
CA PHE A 133 12.63 -6.26 -19.68
C PHE A 133 11.21 -6.05 -20.21
N LEU A 134 10.32 -5.54 -19.36
CA LEU A 134 8.98 -5.16 -19.78
C LEU A 134 9.03 -3.91 -20.66
N MET A 135 8.57 -4.04 -21.89
CA MET A 135 8.30 -2.93 -22.81
C MET A 135 6.80 -2.59 -22.78
N SER A 136 6.46 -1.31 -22.83
CA SER A 136 5.07 -0.82 -22.90
C SER A 136 5.05 0.56 -23.55
N HIS A 137 5.30 0.61 -24.88
CA HIS A 137 5.40 1.87 -25.60
C HIS A 137 4.96 1.79 -27.07
N THR A 138 4.58 2.94 -27.61
CA THR A 138 4.31 3.20 -29.02
C THR A 138 5.31 4.18 -29.61
N ASP A 139 5.82 5.11 -28.82
CA ASP A 139 6.84 6.07 -29.22
C ASP A 139 8.20 5.60 -28.70
N PHE A 140 9.27 5.88 -29.45
CA PHE A 140 10.64 5.52 -29.07
C PHE A 140 11.64 6.59 -29.50
N VAL A 141 12.80 6.62 -28.85
CA VAL A 141 13.91 7.50 -29.26
C VAL A 141 14.56 6.93 -30.50
N GLU A 142 14.36 7.58 -31.66
CA GLU A 142 14.98 7.22 -32.93
C GLU A 142 16.43 7.68 -32.99
N THR A 143 16.71 8.93 -32.59
CA THR A 143 18.06 9.49 -32.55
C THR A 143 18.33 10.08 -31.18
N VAL A 144 19.40 9.65 -30.54
CA VAL A 144 19.83 10.19 -29.24
C VAL A 144 20.34 11.63 -29.39
N PRO A 145 20.21 12.48 -28.35
CA PRO A 145 20.75 13.84 -28.37
C PRO A 145 22.28 13.87 -28.51
N GLU A 146 22.82 15.01 -28.93
CA GLU A 146 24.27 15.22 -29.00
C GLU A 146 24.95 14.95 -27.64
N GLY A 147 26.05 14.20 -27.68
CA GLY A 147 26.79 13.79 -26.49
C GLY A 147 26.21 12.58 -25.73
N PHE A 148 25.10 12.02 -26.20
CA PHE A 148 24.59 10.73 -25.70
C PHE A 148 25.12 9.57 -26.54
N LYS A 149 25.28 8.42 -25.90
CA LYS A 149 25.52 7.14 -26.57
C LYS A 149 24.37 6.16 -26.31
N ASN A 150 24.15 5.25 -27.25
CA ASN A 150 23.28 4.11 -27.06
C ASN A 150 23.95 3.11 -26.12
N ILE A 151 23.21 2.62 -25.14
CA ILE A 151 23.65 1.57 -24.20
C ILE A 151 22.70 0.36 -24.15
N GLY A 152 21.68 0.35 -25.01
CA GLY A 152 20.77 -0.78 -25.14
C GLY A 152 19.81 -0.64 -26.31
N HIS A 153 19.49 -1.75 -26.98
CA HIS A 153 18.58 -1.76 -28.13
C HIS A 153 17.79 -3.08 -28.24
N THR A 154 16.69 -3.03 -28.99
CA THR A 154 15.96 -4.20 -29.47
C THR A 154 15.88 -4.14 -30.99
N PRO A 155 15.39 -5.19 -31.67
CA PRO A 155 15.18 -5.13 -33.11
C PRO A 155 14.21 -4.03 -33.57
N SER A 156 13.27 -3.61 -32.73
CA SER A 156 12.24 -2.59 -33.04
C SER A 156 12.45 -1.26 -32.31
N CYS A 157 13.32 -1.22 -31.33
CA CYS A 157 13.68 0.00 -30.59
C CYS A 157 15.20 0.21 -30.63
N PRO A 158 15.70 1.03 -31.60
CA PRO A 158 17.13 1.20 -31.78
C PRO A 158 17.85 1.84 -30.58
N ASN A 159 17.15 2.60 -29.77
CA ASN A 159 17.66 3.19 -28.55
C ASN A 159 16.72 2.85 -27.38
N ALA A 160 16.80 1.60 -26.91
CA ALA A 160 16.08 1.15 -25.72
C ALA A 160 16.72 1.66 -24.42
N ALA A 161 17.98 2.08 -24.47
CA ALA A 161 18.66 2.77 -23.39
C ALA A 161 19.74 3.72 -23.94
N MET A 162 19.91 4.85 -23.28
CA MET A 162 20.88 5.89 -23.65
C MET A 162 21.51 6.52 -22.41
N GLU A 163 22.73 7.05 -22.56
CA GLU A 163 23.40 7.78 -21.48
C GLU A 163 24.26 8.93 -21.99
N ASN A 164 24.37 9.98 -21.17
CA ASN A 164 25.43 10.98 -21.20
C ASN A 164 26.12 10.93 -19.82
N GLU A 165 27.23 10.22 -19.74
CA GLU A 165 27.93 9.98 -18.47
C GLU A 165 28.50 11.28 -17.87
N GLU A 166 28.98 12.20 -18.71
CA GLU A 166 29.55 13.49 -18.28
C GLU A 166 28.50 14.35 -17.57
N LYS A 167 27.27 14.39 -18.12
CA LYS A 167 26.15 15.15 -17.54
C LYS A 167 25.36 14.33 -16.52
N LYS A 168 25.68 13.04 -16.32
CA LYS A 168 24.95 12.08 -15.47
C LYS A 168 23.47 11.95 -15.86
N LEU A 169 23.18 11.95 -17.17
CA LEU A 169 21.83 11.81 -17.73
C LEU A 169 21.68 10.43 -18.35
N TYR A 170 20.64 9.70 -17.92
CA TYR A 170 20.37 8.33 -18.33
C TYR A 170 18.91 8.19 -18.76
N GLY A 171 18.65 7.39 -19.77
CA GLY A 171 17.30 7.10 -20.24
C GLY A 171 17.13 5.64 -20.56
N ILE A 172 15.99 5.06 -20.20
CA ILE A 172 15.59 3.69 -20.53
C ILE A 172 14.15 3.67 -21.03
N GLN A 173 13.86 2.89 -22.07
CA GLN A 173 12.54 2.77 -22.64
C GLN A 173 11.69 1.73 -21.89
N PHE A 174 12.32 0.77 -21.26
CA PHE A 174 11.69 -0.31 -20.51
C PHE A 174 11.39 0.09 -19.06
N HIS A 175 10.57 -0.73 -18.40
CA HIS A 175 10.12 -0.55 -17.02
C HIS A 175 10.89 -1.46 -16.05
N PRO A 176 11.95 -1.00 -15.38
CA PRO A 176 12.74 -1.81 -14.44
C PRO A 176 12.02 -2.07 -13.12
N GLU A 177 11.02 -1.27 -12.81
CA GLU A 177 10.30 -1.29 -11.53
C GLU A 177 9.34 -2.46 -11.37
N VAL A 178 8.89 -3.06 -12.48
CA VAL A 178 7.88 -4.12 -12.48
C VAL A 178 8.49 -5.52 -12.37
N ASN A 179 7.73 -6.47 -11.83
CA ASN A 179 8.19 -7.85 -11.63
C ASN A 179 8.45 -8.62 -12.94
N ASN A 180 7.86 -8.18 -14.04
CA ASN A 180 8.05 -8.78 -15.37
C ASN A 180 9.42 -8.45 -15.98
N SER A 181 10.16 -7.50 -15.43
CA SER A 181 11.53 -7.17 -15.81
C SER A 181 12.51 -8.01 -15.00
N VAL A 182 13.24 -8.89 -15.69
CA VAL A 182 14.21 -9.79 -15.04
C VAL A 182 15.31 -8.94 -14.42
N ASN A 183 15.51 -9.08 -13.11
CA ASN A 183 16.48 -8.30 -12.34
C ASN A 183 16.34 -6.76 -12.50
N GLY A 184 15.14 -6.26 -12.84
CA GLY A 184 14.91 -4.83 -13.09
C GLY A 184 15.35 -3.92 -11.94
N THR A 185 15.16 -4.35 -10.69
CA THR A 185 15.61 -3.61 -9.49
C THR A 185 17.13 -3.32 -9.52
N MET A 186 17.95 -4.13 -10.22
CA MET A 186 19.39 -3.88 -10.34
C MET A 186 19.69 -2.60 -11.13
N VAL A 187 18.88 -2.24 -12.13
CA VAL A 187 19.01 -0.96 -12.86
C VAL A 187 18.83 0.21 -11.91
N ILE A 188 17.76 0.17 -11.07
CA ILE A 188 17.50 1.21 -10.08
C ILE A 188 18.64 1.25 -9.05
N LYS A 189 19.07 0.11 -8.56
CA LYS A 189 20.21 0.03 -7.63
C LYS A 189 21.49 0.63 -8.22
N ASN A 190 21.79 0.34 -9.48
CA ASN A 190 22.96 0.91 -10.18
C ASN A 190 22.83 2.43 -10.31
N PHE A 191 21.66 2.95 -10.66
CA PHE A 191 21.43 4.39 -10.69
C PHE A 191 21.70 5.02 -9.32
N LEU A 192 21.19 4.43 -8.23
CA LEU A 192 21.34 4.95 -6.88
C LEU A 192 22.80 4.94 -6.40
N TYR A 193 23.47 3.80 -6.57
CA TYR A 193 24.79 3.60 -5.96
C TYR A 193 25.97 3.94 -6.89
N ASN A 194 25.86 3.62 -8.19
CA ASN A 194 26.96 3.85 -9.13
C ASN A 194 26.93 5.25 -9.78
N VAL A 195 25.72 5.83 -9.91
CA VAL A 195 25.53 7.14 -10.57
C VAL A 195 25.29 8.27 -9.56
N CYS A 196 24.33 8.08 -8.63
CA CYS A 196 24.00 9.07 -7.59
C CYS A 196 24.92 9.00 -6.37
N GLU A 197 25.75 7.95 -6.26
CA GLU A 197 26.72 7.75 -5.16
C GLU A 197 26.04 7.74 -3.77
N CYS A 198 24.81 7.19 -3.68
CA CYS A 198 24.10 7.04 -2.42
C CYS A 198 24.78 6.00 -1.52
N GLN A 199 24.64 6.17 -0.20
CA GLN A 199 25.20 5.25 0.82
C GLN A 199 24.15 4.32 1.42
N GLY A 200 22.87 4.58 1.18
CA GLY A 200 21.79 3.75 1.69
C GLY A 200 21.47 3.99 3.16
N ASP A 201 21.17 5.22 3.53
CA ASP A 201 20.92 5.64 4.92
C ASP A 201 19.45 5.53 5.36
N TRP A 202 18.56 5.12 4.48
CA TRP A 202 17.16 4.90 4.80
C TRP A 202 16.94 3.54 5.44
N GLN A 203 17.01 3.49 6.80
CA GLN A 203 16.86 2.28 7.61
C GLN A 203 15.77 2.45 8.66
N MET A 204 14.95 1.40 8.86
CA MET A 204 13.78 1.50 9.75
C MET A 204 14.15 1.62 11.23
N SER A 205 15.26 1.07 11.68
CA SER A 205 15.79 1.28 13.03
C SER A 205 16.09 2.75 13.30
N SER A 206 16.81 3.42 12.40
CA SER A 206 17.09 4.86 12.50
C SER A 206 15.81 5.69 12.43
N PHE A 207 14.86 5.31 11.57
CA PHE A 207 13.55 5.96 11.48
C PHE A 207 12.79 5.90 12.81
N VAL A 208 12.80 4.75 13.51
CA VAL A 208 12.12 4.58 14.82
C VAL A 208 12.72 5.52 15.86
N GLU A 209 14.05 5.55 15.97
CA GLU A 209 14.75 6.41 16.94
C GLU A 209 14.48 7.91 16.68
N ASP A 210 14.64 8.35 15.43
CA ASP A 210 14.41 9.73 15.02
C ASP A 210 12.94 10.14 15.19
N SER A 211 12.00 9.25 14.87
CA SER A 211 10.57 9.50 15.03
C SER A 211 10.18 9.63 16.50
N ILE A 212 10.66 8.76 17.38
CA ILE A 212 10.40 8.87 18.83
C ILE A 212 10.90 10.21 19.36
N LYS A 213 12.11 10.60 19.00
CA LYS A 213 12.70 11.89 19.42
C LYS A 213 11.87 13.08 18.92
N THR A 214 11.54 13.09 17.63
CA THR A 214 10.76 14.16 17.01
C THR A 214 9.35 14.28 17.61
N LEU A 215 8.68 13.14 17.83
CA LEU A 215 7.35 13.10 18.44
C LEU A 215 7.40 13.61 19.88
N LYS A 216 8.42 13.23 20.63
CA LYS A 216 8.62 13.70 22.01
C LYS A 216 8.84 15.21 22.06
N GLU A 217 9.66 15.75 21.18
CA GLU A 217 9.91 17.20 21.07
C GLU A 217 8.65 17.97 20.64
N LYS A 218 7.88 17.42 19.71
CA LYS A 218 6.68 18.04 19.16
C LYS A 218 5.51 18.06 20.15
N ILE A 219 5.27 16.96 20.83
CA ILE A 219 4.12 16.79 21.72
C ILE A 219 4.44 17.32 23.13
N GLY A 220 5.67 17.14 23.60
CA GLY A 220 6.09 17.54 24.95
C GLY A 220 5.21 16.89 26.03
N ASP A 221 4.66 17.71 26.91
CA ASP A 221 3.76 17.30 27.97
C ASP A 221 2.28 17.23 27.52
N GLY A 222 2.00 17.47 26.23
CA GLY A 222 0.66 17.43 25.66
C GLY A 222 0.06 16.03 25.65
N LYS A 223 -1.27 15.96 25.57
CA LYS A 223 -2.05 14.71 25.51
C LYS A 223 -2.40 14.39 24.07
N ALA A 224 -2.23 13.13 23.68
CA ALA A 224 -2.57 12.62 22.35
C ALA A 224 -3.66 11.54 22.41
N LEU A 225 -4.55 11.55 21.44
CA LEU A 225 -5.62 10.58 21.26
C LEU A 225 -5.41 9.82 19.95
N CYS A 226 -5.49 8.49 20.00
CA CYS A 226 -5.35 7.61 18.84
C CYS A 226 -6.59 6.73 18.68
N ALA A 227 -7.19 6.70 17.50
CA ALA A 227 -8.18 5.71 17.14
C ALA A 227 -7.45 4.40 16.76
N LEU A 228 -7.63 3.37 17.58
CA LEU A 228 -7.03 2.05 17.34
C LEU A 228 -8.04 1.16 16.61
N SER A 229 -7.81 0.89 15.35
CA SER A 229 -8.71 0.04 14.53
C SER A 229 -8.38 -1.46 14.61
N GLY A 230 -7.29 -1.84 15.30
CA GLY A 230 -6.75 -3.20 15.26
C GLY A 230 -5.96 -3.51 13.98
N GLY A 231 -5.89 -2.60 13.03
CA GLY A 231 -5.03 -2.71 11.84
C GLY A 231 -3.56 -2.42 12.16
N VAL A 232 -2.64 -2.89 11.30
CA VAL A 232 -1.20 -2.73 11.54
C VAL A 232 -0.78 -1.26 11.64
N ASP A 233 -1.34 -0.36 10.83
CA ASP A 233 -0.92 1.04 10.79
C ASP A 233 -1.26 1.78 12.09
N SER A 234 -2.51 1.68 12.55
CA SER A 234 -2.93 2.26 13.83
C SER A 234 -2.17 1.65 15.02
N SER A 235 -1.84 0.36 14.92
CA SER A 235 -1.06 -0.36 15.93
C SER A 235 0.37 0.16 16.02
N VAL A 236 1.05 0.29 14.88
CA VAL A 236 2.43 0.81 14.81
C VAL A 236 2.47 2.28 15.26
N ALA A 237 1.52 3.10 14.82
CA ALA A 237 1.41 4.50 15.27
C ALA A 237 1.23 4.58 16.78
N ALA A 238 0.33 3.79 17.37
CA ALA A 238 0.08 3.79 18.80
C ALA A 238 1.32 3.36 19.62
N VAL A 239 2.03 2.29 19.20
CA VAL A 239 3.23 1.83 19.91
C VAL A 239 4.37 2.83 19.77
N LEU A 240 4.56 3.44 18.60
CA LEU A 240 5.57 4.48 18.38
C LEU A 240 5.34 5.69 19.28
N LEU A 241 4.10 6.17 19.36
CA LEU A 241 3.72 7.26 20.26
C LEU A 241 3.83 6.87 21.75
N SER A 242 3.43 5.67 22.13
CA SER A 242 3.60 5.18 23.49
C SER A 242 5.06 5.25 23.94
N LYS A 243 6.01 4.90 23.06
CA LYS A 243 7.45 5.04 23.35
C LYS A 243 7.91 6.51 23.43
N ALA A 244 7.25 7.41 22.72
CA ALA A 244 7.59 8.85 22.72
C ALA A 244 7.04 9.60 23.93
N ILE A 245 5.75 9.41 24.28
CA ILE A 245 5.02 10.22 25.25
C ILE A 245 4.38 9.40 26.40
N GLY A 246 4.55 8.08 26.41
CA GLY A 246 4.09 7.22 27.51
C GLY A 246 2.60 7.35 27.80
N LYS A 247 2.26 7.61 29.06
CA LYS A 247 0.87 7.70 29.54
C LYS A 247 0.09 8.92 29.03
N ASN A 248 0.72 9.86 28.37
CA ASN A 248 0.05 10.98 27.72
C ASN A 248 -0.68 10.54 26.42
N LEU A 249 -0.47 9.30 25.96
CA LEU A 249 -1.25 8.70 24.89
C LEU A 249 -2.47 7.97 25.46
N THR A 250 -3.65 8.27 24.93
CA THR A 250 -4.87 7.47 25.13
C THR A 250 -5.30 6.89 23.80
N CYS A 251 -5.56 5.59 23.75
CA CYS A 251 -6.10 4.91 22.59
C CYS A 251 -7.56 4.53 22.81
N ILE A 252 -8.43 4.79 21.84
CA ILE A 252 -9.81 4.31 21.83
C ILE A 252 -9.92 3.18 20.80
N PHE A 253 -10.34 2.01 21.26
CA PHE A 253 -10.65 0.86 20.42
C PHE A 253 -12.17 0.61 20.44
N VAL A 254 -12.82 0.82 19.29
CA VAL A 254 -14.26 0.60 19.15
C VAL A 254 -14.50 -0.84 18.69
N ASP A 255 -15.04 -1.64 19.59
CA ASP A 255 -15.52 -2.98 19.26
C ASP A 255 -16.97 -2.88 18.74
N HIS A 256 -17.08 -2.79 17.44
CA HIS A 256 -18.35 -2.61 16.72
C HIS A 256 -19.10 -3.92 16.45
N GLY A 257 -18.62 -5.05 16.99
CA GLY A 257 -19.25 -6.34 16.80
C GLY A 257 -19.10 -6.96 15.41
N LEU A 258 -18.27 -6.35 14.52
CA LEU A 258 -18.00 -6.84 13.16
C LEU A 258 -16.57 -7.37 13.03
N LEU A 259 -15.89 -7.56 14.16
CA LEU A 259 -14.53 -8.11 14.21
C LEU A 259 -14.52 -9.62 14.02
N ARG A 260 -13.36 -10.16 13.66
CA ARG A 260 -13.09 -11.59 13.63
C ARG A 260 -13.21 -12.20 15.03
N LYS A 261 -13.32 -13.52 15.09
CA LYS A 261 -13.35 -14.26 16.37
C LYS A 261 -12.12 -13.90 17.23
N ASN A 262 -12.35 -13.52 18.49
CA ASN A 262 -11.36 -13.16 19.51
C ASN A 262 -10.48 -11.93 19.19
N GLU A 263 -10.72 -11.24 18.07
CA GLU A 263 -9.85 -10.15 17.62
C GLU A 263 -9.79 -8.98 18.61
N GLY A 264 -10.92 -8.58 19.20
CA GLY A 264 -10.97 -7.51 20.18
C GLY A 264 -10.18 -7.83 21.44
N ASP A 265 -10.28 -9.06 21.93
CA ASP A 265 -9.58 -9.52 23.13
C ASP A 265 -8.06 -9.62 22.90
N GLU A 266 -7.65 -10.09 21.71
CA GLU A 266 -6.23 -10.12 21.32
C GLU A 266 -5.62 -8.71 21.27
N VAL A 267 -6.33 -7.76 20.65
CA VAL A 267 -5.91 -6.36 20.60
C VAL A 267 -5.78 -5.78 22.01
N GLU A 268 -6.79 -5.92 22.85
CA GLU A 268 -6.77 -5.41 24.20
C GLU A 268 -5.62 -6.00 25.01
N LYS A 269 -5.41 -7.31 24.94
CA LYS A 269 -4.32 -7.99 25.63
C LYS A 269 -2.96 -7.46 25.23
N ILE A 270 -2.68 -7.35 23.93
CA ILE A 270 -1.38 -6.87 23.43
C ILE A 270 -1.12 -5.43 23.89
N PHE A 271 -2.08 -4.53 23.72
CA PHE A 271 -1.84 -3.12 24.00
C PHE A 271 -1.82 -2.79 25.48
N ARG A 272 -2.58 -3.47 26.33
CA ARG A 272 -2.55 -3.26 27.78
C ARG A 272 -1.38 -3.96 28.46
N GLU A 273 -1.15 -5.25 28.13
CA GLU A 273 -0.19 -6.07 28.88
C GLU A 273 1.25 -5.88 28.39
N GLN A 274 1.47 -5.75 27.07
CA GLN A 274 2.83 -5.66 26.51
C GLN A 274 3.35 -4.22 26.41
N TYR A 275 2.49 -3.26 26.12
CA TYR A 275 2.89 -1.87 25.89
C TYR A 275 2.44 -0.89 26.95
N ASP A 276 1.68 -1.33 27.94
CA ASP A 276 1.14 -0.47 29.03
C ASP A 276 0.45 0.80 28.51
N ILE A 277 -0.23 0.68 27.36
CA ILE A 277 -0.97 1.78 26.72
C ILE A 277 -2.29 2.03 27.47
N ASN A 278 -2.62 3.30 27.69
CA ASN A 278 -3.93 3.68 28.21
C ASN A 278 -5.00 3.43 27.12
N LEU A 279 -5.62 2.23 27.16
CA LEU A 279 -6.59 1.76 26.17
C LEU A 279 -8.01 1.79 26.73
N ILE A 280 -8.90 2.48 26.03
CA ILE A 280 -10.35 2.47 26.28
C ILE A 280 -10.98 1.58 25.21
N ARG A 281 -11.49 0.40 25.61
CA ARG A 281 -12.30 -0.45 24.74
C ARG A 281 -13.77 -0.08 24.91
N VAL A 282 -14.42 0.27 23.81
CA VAL A 282 -15.83 0.63 23.76
C VAL A 282 -16.59 -0.52 23.10
N ASN A 283 -17.40 -1.24 23.88
CA ASN A 283 -18.32 -2.22 23.30
C ASN A 283 -19.53 -1.51 22.68
N ALA A 284 -19.60 -1.52 21.38
CA ALA A 284 -20.65 -0.87 20.59
C ALA A 284 -21.43 -1.85 19.69
N GLU A 285 -21.28 -3.20 19.87
CA GLU A 285 -21.90 -4.22 19.03
C GLU A 285 -23.40 -3.98 18.82
N ASP A 286 -24.17 -3.85 19.90
CA ASP A 286 -25.62 -3.65 19.80
C ASP A 286 -26.02 -2.39 19.04
N ARG A 287 -25.24 -1.34 19.18
CA ARG A 287 -25.45 -0.05 18.52
C ARG A 287 -25.25 -0.15 17.01
N PHE A 288 -24.18 -0.80 16.58
CA PHE A 288 -23.91 -1.03 15.14
C PHE A 288 -24.91 -1.99 14.54
N LEU A 289 -25.25 -3.09 15.22
CA LEU A 289 -26.23 -4.07 14.71
C LEU A 289 -27.62 -3.46 14.57
N ALA A 290 -28.03 -2.60 15.50
CA ALA A 290 -29.31 -1.89 15.40
C ALA A 290 -29.36 -0.96 14.16
N LYS A 291 -28.27 -0.28 13.83
CA LYS A 291 -28.17 0.58 12.63
C LYS A 291 -28.12 -0.20 11.32
N LEU A 292 -27.57 -1.40 11.34
CA LEU A 292 -27.41 -2.27 10.17
C LEU A 292 -28.62 -3.19 9.95
N SER A 293 -29.60 -3.18 10.84
CA SER A 293 -30.79 -4.03 10.75
C SER A 293 -31.54 -3.76 9.44
N GLY A 294 -31.72 -4.80 8.61
CA GLY A 294 -32.40 -4.74 7.32
C GLY A 294 -31.60 -4.05 6.19
N VAL A 295 -30.36 -3.64 6.44
CA VAL A 295 -29.49 -3.04 5.41
C VAL A 295 -28.81 -4.13 4.62
N THR A 296 -29.06 -4.18 3.30
CA THR A 296 -28.51 -5.19 2.39
C THR A 296 -27.55 -4.62 1.34
N ASP A 297 -27.61 -3.31 1.08
CA ASP A 297 -26.73 -2.65 0.13
C ASP A 297 -25.31 -2.46 0.71
N PRO A 298 -24.25 -2.90 0.02
CA PRO A 298 -22.88 -2.84 0.53
C PRO A 298 -22.38 -1.42 0.80
N GLU A 299 -22.73 -0.45 -0.05
CA GLU A 299 -22.28 0.93 0.14
C GLU A 299 -23.00 1.60 1.31
N GLN A 300 -24.27 1.28 1.54
CA GLN A 300 -24.98 1.73 2.72
C GLN A 300 -24.40 1.12 4.00
N LYS A 301 -24.04 -0.19 3.99
CA LYS A 301 -23.33 -0.81 5.12
C LYS A 301 -22.06 -0.06 5.45
N ARG A 302 -21.20 0.23 4.46
CA ARG A 302 -19.93 0.96 4.62
C ARG A 302 -20.15 2.34 5.21
N LYS A 303 -21.11 3.09 4.68
CA LYS A 303 -21.44 4.44 5.11
C LYS A 303 -21.94 4.46 6.56
N ILE A 304 -22.89 3.62 6.91
CA ILE A 304 -23.44 3.51 8.27
C ILE A 304 -22.34 3.17 9.27
N ILE A 305 -21.49 2.19 8.95
CA ILE A 305 -20.40 1.75 9.83
C ILE A 305 -19.39 2.88 10.04
N GLY A 306 -19.00 3.56 8.96
CA GLY A 306 -18.06 4.68 9.04
C GLY A 306 -18.60 5.85 9.87
N GLU A 307 -19.84 6.28 9.61
CA GLU A 307 -20.49 7.35 10.36
C GLU A 307 -20.65 7.01 11.85
N GLU A 308 -21.07 5.78 12.16
CA GLU A 308 -21.30 5.36 13.53
C GLU A 308 -19.99 5.20 14.30
N PHE A 309 -18.93 4.74 13.65
CA PHE A 309 -17.59 4.68 14.23
C PHE A 309 -17.11 6.07 14.67
N ILE A 310 -17.27 7.08 13.82
CA ILE A 310 -16.93 8.46 14.14
C ILE A 310 -17.71 8.96 15.35
N ARG A 311 -19.04 8.73 15.40
CA ARG A 311 -19.87 9.16 16.51
C ARG A 311 -19.47 8.54 17.85
N VAL A 312 -19.21 7.23 17.85
CA VAL A 312 -18.73 6.53 19.06
C VAL A 312 -17.40 7.10 19.51
N PHE A 313 -16.47 7.31 18.57
CA PHE A 313 -15.17 7.88 18.86
C PHE A 313 -15.28 9.30 19.44
N GLU A 314 -16.14 10.15 18.88
CA GLU A 314 -16.42 11.50 19.39
C GLU A 314 -17.00 11.49 20.81
N GLU A 315 -17.98 10.63 21.05
CA GLU A 315 -18.62 10.52 22.37
C GLU A 315 -17.61 10.10 23.44
N GLU A 316 -16.73 9.14 23.13
CA GLU A 316 -15.69 8.70 24.05
C GLU A 316 -14.59 9.75 24.22
N SER A 317 -14.19 10.44 23.17
CA SER A 317 -13.18 11.50 23.24
C SER A 317 -13.62 12.65 24.17
N LYS A 318 -14.90 13.01 24.15
CA LYS A 318 -15.46 14.04 25.05
C LYS A 318 -15.36 13.65 26.53
N LYS A 319 -15.42 12.36 26.86
CA LYS A 319 -15.29 11.88 28.26
C LYS A 319 -13.85 11.97 28.79
N ILE A 320 -12.86 11.96 27.89
CA ILE A 320 -11.42 12.02 28.23
C ILE A 320 -11.04 13.45 28.66
N GLY A 321 -11.77 14.45 28.19
CA GLY A 321 -11.47 15.87 28.44
C GLY A 321 -10.55 16.46 27.39
N THR A 322 -9.75 17.46 27.76
CA THR A 322 -8.89 18.16 26.79
C THR A 322 -7.77 17.27 26.26
N VAL A 323 -7.72 17.15 24.95
CA VAL A 323 -6.68 16.43 24.21
C VAL A 323 -6.08 17.42 23.21
N ASP A 324 -4.75 17.48 23.13
CA ASP A 324 -4.05 18.45 22.29
C ASP A 324 -3.83 17.94 20.86
N PHE A 325 -3.63 16.63 20.70
CA PHE A 325 -3.24 16.02 19.41
C PHE A 325 -4.11 14.82 19.05
N LEU A 326 -4.54 14.76 17.79
CA LEU A 326 -5.16 13.57 17.21
C LEU A 326 -4.11 12.79 16.40
N VAL A 327 -4.01 11.49 16.64
CA VAL A 327 -3.09 10.61 15.93
C VAL A 327 -3.81 9.85 14.84
N GLN A 328 -3.29 9.90 13.62
CA GLN A 328 -3.79 9.14 12.47
C GLN A 328 -2.70 8.22 11.91
N GLY A 329 -3.09 7.02 11.52
CA GLY A 329 -2.22 6.02 10.92
C GLY A 329 -2.10 6.16 9.39
N THR A 330 -2.17 7.39 8.85
CA THR A 330 -1.99 7.68 7.43
C THR A 330 -0.62 7.19 6.96
N ILE A 331 -0.57 6.55 5.80
CA ILE A 331 0.65 6.06 5.17
C ILE A 331 0.90 6.73 3.82
N TYR A 332 2.09 6.56 3.25
CA TYR A 332 2.50 7.30 2.05
C TYR A 332 1.62 7.06 0.81
N PRO A 333 1.14 5.85 0.51
CA PRO A 333 0.15 5.63 -0.55
C PRO A 333 -1.12 6.47 -0.41
N ASP A 334 -1.65 6.63 0.81
CA ASP A 334 -2.84 7.45 1.08
C ASP A 334 -2.60 8.91 0.70
N VAL A 335 -1.38 9.42 0.97
CA VAL A 335 -0.97 10.79 0.65
C VAL A 335 -0.90 11.01 -0.87
N ILE A 336 -0.32 10.05 -1.60
CA ILE A 336 -0.19 10.13 -3.06
C ILE A 336 -1.58 10.04 -3.72
N GLU A 337 -2.44 9.13 -3.26
CA GLU A 337 -3.79 8.94 -3.78
C GLU A 337 -4.72 10.12 -3.49
N SER A 338 -4.51 10.84 -2.39
CA SER A 338 -5.26 12.05 -2.04
C SER A 338 -4.95 13.26 -2.93
N GLY A 339 -3.97 13.14 -3.82
CA GLY A 339 -3.61 14.10 -4.86
C GLY A 339 -2.45 15.01 -4.49
N LEU A 340 -1.36 14.89 -5.23
CA LEU A 340 -0.24 15.87 -5.26
C LEU A 340 -0.60 17.12 -6.09
N GLY A 341 -1.80 17.19 -6.68
CA GLY A 341 -2.25 18.24 -7.58
C GLY A 341 -3.71 18.66 -7.34
N LYS A 342 -4.14 19.73 -8.01
CA LYS A 342 -5.38 20.51 -7.89
C LYS A 342 -6.75 19.79 -7.98
N SER A 343 -6.78 18.48 -8.01
CA SER A 343 -8.00 17.67 -7.96
C SER A 343 -7.98 16.73 -6.75
N SER A 344 -8.41 17.27 -5.61
CA SER A 344 -8.76 16.46 -4.46
C SER A 344 -9.97 15.58 -4.77
N VAL A 345 -9.72 14.41 -5.32
CA VAL A 345 -10.71 13.33 -5.27
C VAL A 345 -10.58 12.71 -3.89
N ILE A 346 -11.42 13.18 -2.99
CA ILE A 346 -11.63 12.60 -1.67
C ILE A 346 -12.11 11.16 -1.89
N LYS A 347 -11.20 10.18 -1.82
CA LYS A 347 -11.61 8.80 -1.59
C LYS A 347 -12.06 8.70 -0.13
N SER A 348 -13.38 8.71 0.04
CA SER A 348 -14.10 8.73 1.32
C SER A 348 -13.95 7.46 2.18
N HIS A 349 -12.99 6.57 1.91
CA HIS A 349 -12.96 5.24 2.51
C HIS A 349 -11.74 4.91 3.38
N HIS A 350 -10.69 5.73 3.39
CA HIS A 350 -9.50 5.49 4.21
C HIS A 350 -9.06 6.68 5.08
N ASN A 351 -9.49 7.88 4.77
CA ASN A 351 -9.38 9.00 5.69
C ASN A 351 -10.77 9.27 6.24
N VAL A 352 -10.89 9.32 7.54
CA VAL A 352 -12.05 9.78 8.26
C VAL A 352 -12.41 11.16 7.72
N GLY A 353 -13.18 11.19 6.64
CA GLY A 353 -13.82 12.39 6.10
C GLY A 353 -14.93 12.79 7.06
N GLY A 354 -14.57 13.50 8.08
CA GLY A 354 -15.39 13.91 9.19
C GLY A 354 -14.51 13.92 10.43
N LEU A 355 -13.53 14.82 10.46
CA LEU A 355 -12.98 15.24 11.74
C LEU A 355 -14.15 15.75 12.57
N PRO A 356 -14.23 15.38 13.86
CA PRO A 356 -15.28 15.90 14.73
C PRO A 356 -15.22 17.43 14.71
N ASP A 357 -16.27 18.08 14.26
CA ASP A 357 -16.40 19.55 14.27
C ASP A 357 -16.33 20.14 15.71
N TYR A 358 -16.19 19.29 16.72
CA TYR A 358 -16.34 19.64 18.13
C TYR A 358 -15.14 19.35 19.03
N VAL A 359 -14.02 18.83 18.50
CA VAL A 359 -12.81 18.63 19.30
C VAL A 359 -11.72 19.57 18.78
N ASP A 360 -11.40 20.59 19.56
CA ASP A 360 -10.33 21.55 19.27
C ASP A 360 -8.96 20.87 19.49
N PHE A 361 -8.54 20.03 18.54
CA PHE A 361 -7.16 19.55 18.50
C PHE A 361 -6.24 20.67 17.99
N LYS A 362 -5.11 20.86 18.66
CA LYS A 362 -4.07 21.79 18.19
C LYS A 362 -3.51 21.35 16.84
N GLU A 363 -3.33 20.04 16.67
CA GLU A 363 -2.74 19.47 15.45
C GLU A 363 -3.04 17.97 15.30
N ILE A 364 -3.03 17.51 14.03
CA ILE A 364 -3.05 16.08 13.70
C ILE A 364 -1.61 15.60 13.57
N VAL A 365 -1.31 14.46 14.22
CA VAL A 365 0.00 13.80 14.17
C VAL A 365 -0.10 12.53 13.33
N GLU A 366 0.64 12.48 12.23
CA GLU A 366 0.67 11.36 11.29
C GLU A 366 2.09 10.76 11.23
N PRO A 367 2.47 9.90 12.18
CA PRO A 367 3.86 9.45 12.32
C PRO A 367 4.33 8.56 11.17
N LEU A 368 3.41 7.95 10.42
CA LEU A 368 3.68 6.99 9.36
C LEU A 368 3.47 7.57 7.96
N ARG A 369 3.13 8.86 7.85
CA ARG A 369 2.74 9.54 6.61
C ARG A 369 3.72 9.34 5.45
N ASN A 370 5.00 9.17 5.76
CA ASN A 370 6.07 9.03 4.78
C ASN A 370 6.49 7.58 4.52
N LEU A 371 5.77 6.58 5.07
CA LEU A 371 6.12 5.17 4.95
C LEU A 371 5.20 4.42 4.01
N PHE A 372 5.76 3.50 3.22
CA PHE A 372 5.00 2.47 2.55
C PHE A 372 4.55 1.37 3.53
N LYS A 373 3.56 0.58 3.14
CA LYS A 373 2.98 -0.47 3.99
C LYS A 373 4.00 -1.51 4.46
N ASP A 374 4.93 -1.89 3.62
CA ASP A 374 6.02 -2.82 3.98
C ASP A 374 7.04 -2.20 4.94
N GLU A 375 7.30 -0.88 4.82
CA GLU A 375 8.12 -0.14 5.77
C GLU A 375 7.43 -0.03 7.13
N VAL A 376 6.11 0.23 7.17
CA VAL A 376 5.32 0.21 8.42
C VAL A 376 5.43 -1.14 9.12
N ARG A 377 5.37 -2.24 8.37
CA ARG A 377 5.57 -3.57 8.94
C ARG A 377 6.98 -3.76 9.54
N LYS A 378 8.02 -3.31 8.84
CA LYS A 378 9.41 -3.34 9.36
C LYS A 378 9.54 -2.50 10.63
N VAL A 379 8.95 -1.28 10.64
CA VAL A 379 8.88 -0.44 11.86
C VAL A 379 8.15 -1.17 12.99
N GLY A 380 7.05 -1.87 12.69
CA GLY A 380 6.34 -2.69 13.66
C GLY A 380 7.23 -3.76 14.31
N LEU A 381 8.04 -4.46 13.52
CA LEU A 381 9.00 -5.46 14.02
C LEU A 381 10.10 -4.81 14.88
N GLU A 382 10.66 -3.68 14.45
CA GLU A 382 11.65 -2.90 15.22
C GLU A 382 11.10 -2.41 16.57
N LEU A 383 9.81 -2.11 16.62
CA LEU A 383 9.11 -1.73 17.86
C LEU A 383 8.80 -2.93 18.77
N GLY A 384 9.03 -4.17 18.30
CA GLY A 384 8.74 -5.40 19.01
C GLY A 384 7.28 -5.83 18.96
N ILE A 385 6.50 -5.34 17.98
CA ILE A 385 5.12 -5.79 17.77
C ILE A 385 5.14 -7.25 17.27
N PRO A 386 4.31 -8.14 17.84
CA PRO A 386 4.29 -9.54 17.42
C PRO A 386 4.02 -9.73 15.93
N GLU A 387 4.73 -10.66 15.30
CA GLU A 387 4.64 -10.92 13.86
C GLU A 387 3.21 -11.19 13.37
N ASN A 388 2.42 -11.91 14.14
CA ASN A 388 1.02 -12.20 13.81
C ASN A 388 0.13 -10.95 13.74
N LEU A 389 0.51 -9.84 14.40
CA LEU A 389 -0.16 -8.55 14.29
C LEU A 389 0.42 -7.73 13.13
N VAL A 390 1.75 -7.72 12.97
CA VAL A 390 2.45 -6.98 11.91
C VAL A 390 2.10 -7.51 10.51
N PHE A 391 2.11 -8.84 10.35
CA PHE A 391 1.80 -9.50 9.07
C PHE A 391 0.34 -9.91 8.93
N ARG A 392 -0.51 -9.41 9.81
CA ARG A 392 -1.95 -9.61 9.68
C ARG A 392 -2.42 -9.22 8.29
N GLN A 393 -3.18 -10.14 7.65
CA GLN A 393 -3.77 -9.85 6.35
C GLN A 393 -4.74 -8.64 6.44
N PRO A 394 -4.88 -7.86 5.36
CA PRO A 394 -5.81 -6.75 5.33
C PRO A 394 -7.20 -7.16 5.82
N PHE A 395 -7.81 -6.29 6.62
CA PHE A 395 -9.18 -6.46 7.06
C PHE A 395 -9.90 -5.15 6.78
N PRO A 396 -11.00 -5.19 6.03
CA PRO A 396 -11.68 -3.97 5.61
C PRO A 396 -12.28 -3.22 6.80
N GLY A 397 -12.39 -1.90 6.70
CA GLY A 397 -12.99 -1.06 7.76
C GLY A 397 -14.38 -1.52 8.19
N PRO A 398 -15.29 -1.93 7.28
CA PRO A 398 -16.58 -2.50 7.63
C PRO A 398 -16.53 -3.88 8.31
N GLY A 399 -15.37 -4.48 8.43
CA GLY A 399 -15.19 -5.78 9.08
C GLY A 399 -15.93 -6.91 8.37
N LEU A 400 -16.53 -7.80 9.14
CA LEU A 400 -17.30 -8.93 8.62
C LEU A 400 -18.63 -8.52 7.96
N ALA A 401 -19.06 -7.26 8.07
CA ALA A 401 -20.31 -6.80 7.47
C ALA A 401 -20.38 -7.00 5.96
N ILE A 402 -19.25 -6.85 5.26
CA ILE A 402 -19.14 -7.05 3.81
C ILE A 402 -18.77 -8.48 3.42
N ARG A 403 -18.79 -9.39 4.39
CA ARG A 403 -18.62 -10.85 4.20
C ARG A 403 -19.86 -11.62 4.61
N VAL A 404 -20.92 -10.93 5.03
CA VAL A 404 -22.28 -11.45 5.16
C VAL A 404 -23.12 -10.86 4.03
N ILE A 405 -23.43 -11.67 3.02
CA ILE A 405 -24.24 -11.21 1.89
C ILE A 405 -25.67 -10.94 2.35
N GLY A 406 -26.17 -9.74 2.04
CA GLY A 406 -27.52 -9.32 2.44
C GLY A 406 -27.55 -8.71 3.84
N ASP A 407 -28.63 -8.91 4.60
CA ASP A 407 -28.81 -8.35 5.94
C ASP A 407 -27.90 -9.00 6.99
N ILE A 408 -27.49 -8.21 7.97
CA ILE A 408 -26.56 -8.61 9.03
C ILE A 408 -27.36 -8.90 10.31
N THR A 409 -27.11 -10.08 10.89
CA THR A 409 -27.63 -10.45 12.21
C THR A 409 -26.49 -11.01 13.07
N LYS A 410 -26.68 -10.98 14.40
CA LYS A 410 -25.69 -11.56 15.33
C LYS A 410 -25.42 -13.03 15.02
N ASP A 411 -26.45 -13.83 14.78
CA ASP A 411 -26.32 -15.26 14.47
C ASP A 411 -25.49 -15.50 13.19
N LYS A 412 -25.73 -14.71 12.13
CA LYS A 412 -24.95 -14.79 10.89
C LYS A 412 -23.49 -14.42 11.09
N LEU A 413 -23.22 -13.41 11.93
CA LEU A 413 -21.85 -13.02 12.27
C LEU A 413 -21.14 -14.11 13.07
N ASP A 414 -21.82 -14.75 14.01
CA ASP A 414 -21.24 -15.82 14.83
C ASP A 414 -20.92 -17.05 13.97
N ILE A 415 -21.83 -17.44 13.07
CA ILE A 415 -21.60 -18.49 12.06
C ILE A 415 -20.37 -18.15 11.21
N LEU A 416 -20.28 -16.92 10.70
CA LEU A 416 -19.16 -16.50 9.87
C LEU A 416 -17.83 -16.43 10.63
N ARG A 417 -17.85 -15.94 11.88
CA ARG A 417 -16.66 -15.89 12.75
C ARG A 417 -16.07 -17.28 12.98
N ASP A 418 -16.93 -18.25 13.26
CA ASP A 418 -16.48 -19.63 13.51
C ASP A 418 -15.93 -20.27 12.24
N ALA A 419 -16.59 -20.10 11.11
CA ALA A 419 -16.15 -20.64 9.83
C ALA A 419 -14.85 -19.97 9.33
N ASP A 420 -14.73 -18.63 9.43
CA ASP A 420 -13.53 -17.89 9.06
C ASP A 420 -12.33 -18.28 9.96
N PHE A 421 -12.58 -18.50 11.25
CA PHE A 421 -11.55 -18.97 12.18
C PHE A 421 -11.00 -20.33 11.77
N ILE A 422 -11.87 -21.30 11.44
CA ILE A 422 -11.44 -22.63 10.98
C ILE A 422 -10.62 -22.54 9.70
N PHE A 423 -11.07 -21.74 8.74
CA PHE A 423 -10.34 -21.58 7.48
C PHE A 423 -8.94 -20.99 7.71
N ARG A 424 -8.84 -19.93 8.51
CA ARG A 424 -7.55 -19.32 8.84
C ARG A 424 -6.64 -20.24 9.64
N ASP A 425 -7.19 -21.02 10.55
CA ASP A 425 -6.44 -22.00 11.37
C ASP A 425 -5.82 -23.11 10.50
N GLU A 426 -6.58 -23.67 9.55
CA GLU A 426 -6.06 -24.72 8.65
C GLU A 426 -5.01 -24.15 7.65
N ILE A 427 -5.19 -22.93 7.13
CA ILE A 427 -4.18 -22.27 6.30
C ILE A 427 -2.88 -22.02 7.09
N ALA A 428 -3.00 -21.60 8.35
CA ALA A 428 -1.84 -21.39 9.22
C ALA A 428 -1.11 -22.70 9.54
N LYS A 429 -1.84 -23.79 9.89
CA LYS A 429 -1.29 -25.12 10.13
C LYS A 429 -0.57 -25.71 8.91
N ALA A 430 -1.08 -25.39 7.72
CA ALA A 430 -0.46 -25.79 6.46
C ALA A 430 0.77 -24.94 6.07
N GLY A 431 1.12 -23.91 6.84
CA GLY A 431 2.22 -22.99 6.53
C GLY A 431 1.98 -22.06 5.35
N LEU A 432 0.73 -21.95 4.87
CA LEU A 432 0.37 -21.16 3.68
C LEU A 432 0.06 -19.69 3.98
N HIS A 433 0.00 -19.30 5.26
CA HIS A 433 -0.39 -17.95 5.69
C HIS A 433 0.53 -16.83 5.21
N ASN A 434 1.78 -17.14 4.83
CA ASN A 434 2.73 -16.17 4.29
C ASN A 434 2.73 -16.12 2.75
N SER A 435 2.22 -17.16 2.07
CA SER A 435 2.18 -17.22 0.61
C SER A 435 0.87 -16.69 0.03
N ILE A 436 -0.22 -16.74 0.79
CA ILE A 436 -1.54 -16.25 0.37
C ILE A 436 -1.78 -14.87 0.97
N ASN A 437 -1.91 -13.85 0.13
CA ASN A 437 -2.02 -12.46 0.60
C ASN A 437 -3.32 -12.14 1.32
N GLN A 438 -4.44 -12.73 0.88
CA GLN A 438 -5.73 -12.56 1.53
C GLN A 438 -6.59 -13.82 1.37
N TYR A 439 -7.16 -14.30 2.48
CA TYR A 439 -8.05 -15.47 2.52
C TYR A 439 -9.07 -15.31 3.65
N PHE A 440 -10.32 -15.66 3.37
CA PHE A 440 -11.44 -15.46 4.28
C PHE A 440 -12.66 -16.29 3.85
N ALA A 441 -13.60 -16.41 4.77
CA ALA A 441 -14.92 -16.98 4.51
C ALA A 441 -15.95 -15.88 4.24
N VAL A 442 -16.97 -16.21 3.43
CA VAL A 442 -18.12 -15.36 3.12
C VAL A 442 -19.39 -16.15 3.37
N LEU A 443 -20.25 -15.64 4.23
CA LEU A 443 -21.57 -16.23 4.44
C LEU A 443 -22.53 -15.72 3.36
N THR A 444 -22.86 -16.61 2.42
CA THR A 444 -23.81 -16.30 1.37
C THR A 444 -25.25 -16.34 1.93
N ASN A 445 -26.17 -15.66 1.27
CA ASN A 445 -27.58 -15.77 1.62
C ASN A 445 -28.28 -16.98 0.94
N LEU A 446 -27.47 -17.81 0.25
CA LEU A 446 -27.95 -19.02 -0.41
C LEU A 446 -28.12 -20.14 0.61
N ARG A 447 -29.25 -20.82 0.53
CA ARG A 447 -29.51 -22.06 1.29
C ARG A 447 -29.54 -23.24 0.35
N SER A 448 -29.05 -24.36 0.82
CA SER A 448 -29.02 -25.62 0.06
C SER A 448 -29.55 -26.79 0.87
N VAL A 449 -30.02 -27.80 0.15
CA VAL A 449 -30.43 -29.05 0.76
C VAL A 449 -29.18 -29.87 1.12
N GLY A 450 -29.16 -30.41 2.32
CA GLY A 450 -28.14 -31.34 2.80
C GLY A 450 -28.81 -32.55 3.48
N VAL A 451 -28.01 -33.54 3.80
CA VAL A 451 -28.41 -34.69 4.64
C VAL A 451 -27.38 -34.80 5.75
N MET A 452 -27.80 -34.63 7.00
CA MET A 452 -26.95 -34.68 8.18
C MET A 452 -27.64 -35.54 9.25
N GLY A 453 -26.96 -36.58 9.72
CA GLY A 453 -27.54 -37.50 10.73
C GLY A 453 -28.84 -38.16 10.27
N ASP A 454 -28.93 -38.57 9.00
CA ASP A 454 -30.12 -39.18 8.34
C ASP A 454 -31.32 -38.21 8.20
N GLU A 455 -31.17 -36.94 8.59
CA GLU A 455 -32.20 -35.92 8.42
C GLU A 455 -31.88 -34.97 7.26
N ARG A 456 -32.93 -34.50 6.59
CA ARG A 456 -32.79 -33.47 5.54
C ARG A 456 -32.64 -32.10 6.17
N THR A 457 -31.58 -31.42 5.83
CA THR A 457 -31.30 -30.04 6.27
C THR A 457 -31.50 -29.04 5.15
N TYR A 458 -31.74 -27.76 5.50
CA TYR A 458 -31.81 -26.63 4.57
C TYR A 458 -31.08 -25.44 5.17
N ASP A 459 -29.77 -25.44 4.98
CA ASP A 459 -28.84 -24.56 5.66
C ASP A 459 -28.01 -23.69 4.67
N TYR A 460 -27.18 -22.80 5.19
CA TYR A 460 -26.38 -21.86 4.39
C TYR A 460 -25.30 -22.57 3.58
N THR A 461 -25.03 -21.98 2.42
CA THR A 461 -23.81 -22.21 1.65
C THR A 461 -22.77 -21.16 2.04
N LEU A 462 -21.60 -21.61 2.43
CA LEU A 462 -20.44 -20.77 2.74
C LEU A 462 -19.48 -20.75 1.57
N ALA A 463 -19.00 -19.57 1.17
CA ALA A 463 -17.93 -19.44 0.18
C ALA A 463 -16.59 -19.19 0.88
N LEU A 464 -15.53 -19.82 0.36
CA LEU A 464 -14.15 -19.55 0.72
C LEU A 464 -13.51 -18.74 -0.41
N ARG A 465 -12.79 -17.71 -0.07
CA ARG A 465 -12.02 -16.86 -0.99
C ARG A 465 -10.57 -16.83 -0.57
N ALA A 466 -9.63 -17.06 -1.50
CA ALA A 466 -8.21 -16.87 -1.28
C ALA A 466 -7.55 -16.31 -2.54
N VAL A 467 -6.72 -15.29 -2.38
CA VAL A 467 -6.13 -14.51 -3.49
C VAL A 467 -4.65 -14.26 -3.24
N GLU A 468 -3.86 -14.48 -4.28
CA GLU A 468 -2.46 -14.06 -4.37
C GLU A 468 -2.38 -12.80 -5.22
N THR A 469 -1.66 -11.80 -4.73
CA THR A 469 -1.54 -10.50 -5.37
C THR A 469 -0.24 -9.82 -4.96
N THR A 470 0.30 -8.94 -5.81
CA THR A 470 1.47 -8.12 -5.48
C THR A 470 1.11 -6.69 -5.13
N ASP A 471 0.00 -6.17 -5.67
CA ASP A 471 -0.36 -4.76 -5.62
C ASP A 471 -1.84 -4.50 -5.21
N PHE A 472 -2.62 -5.55 -4.99
CA PHE A 472 -4.07 -5.51 -4.77
C PHE A 472 -4.90 -4.89 -5.91
N MET A 473 -4.26 -4.43 -7.00
CA MET A 473 -4.92 -3.99 -8.22
C MET A 473 -5.37 -5.17 -9.06
N THR A 474 -4.48 -6.14 -9.23
CA THR A 474 -4.71 -7.42 -9.87
C THR A 474 -4.48 -8.55 -8.88
N GLY A 475 -5.12 -9.70 -9.11
CA GLY A 475 -4.93 -10.86 -8.25
C GLY A 475 -5.43 -12.15 -8.92
N ILE A 476 -4.79 -13.23 -8.58
CA ILE A 476 -5.21 -14.57 -9.01
C ILE A 476 -5.77 -15.33 -7.80
N TRP A 477 -6.75 -16.19 -8.01
CA TRP A 477 -7.20 -17.08 -6.96
C TRP A 477 -6.07 -18.05 -6.56
N SER A 478 -5.91 -18.28 -5.26
CA SER A 478 -4.84 -19.13 -4.74
C SER A 478 -5.18 -20.61 -4.95
N LYS A 479 -4.21 -21.39 -5.40
CA LYS A 479 -4.36 -22.85 -5.60
C LYS A 479 -4.09 -23.60 -4.30
N ILE A 480 -5.01 -23.47 -3.33
CA ILE A 480 -4.92 -24.21 -2.08
C ILE A 480 -4.98 -25.72 -2.38
N PRO A 481 -4.07 -26.56 -1.80
CA PRO A 481 -4.11 -28.00 -1.96
C PRO A 481 -5.49 -28.59 -1.58
N TYR A 482 -5.98 -29.52 -2.37
CA TYR A 482 -7.31 -30.12 -2.16
C TYR A 482 -7.46 -30.77 -0.79
N GLU A 483 -6.40 -31.35 -0.24
CA GLU A 483 -6.37 -31.96 1.09
C GLU A 483 -6.63 -30.94 2.20
N ILE A 484 -6.20 -29.68 2.00
CA ILE A 484 -6.48 -28.59 2.93
C ILE A 484 -7.93 -28.12 2.79
N LEU A 485 -8.42 -27.95 1.55
CA LEU A 485 -9.82 -27.60 1.29
C LEU A 485 -10.78 -28.67 1.83
N GLU A 486 -10.44 -29.95 1.71
CA GLU A 486 -11.21 -31.06 2.28
C GLU A 486 -11.28 -30.96 3.82
N LYS A 487 -10.15 -30.73 4.49
CA LYS A 487 -10.11 -30.54 5.94
C LYS A 487 -10.93 -29.33 6.39
N VAL A 488 -10.77 -28.19 5.70
CA VAL A 488 -11.52 -26.97 5.99
C VAL A 488 -13.02 -27.23 5.85
N SER A 489 -13.45 -27.81 4.73
CA SER A 489 -14.85 -28.12 4.49
C SER A 489 -15.42 -29.07 5.52
N SER A 490 -14.71 -30.15 5.82
CA SER A 490 -15.10 -31.13 6.83
C SER A 490 -15.24 -30.51 8.22
N ARG A 491 -14.24 -29.73 8.65
CA ARG A 491 -14.30 -29.04 9.94
C ARG A 491 -15.44 -28.03 10.02
N ILE A 492 -15.63 -27.21 8.99
CA ILE A 492 -16.70 -26.20 8.98
C ILE A 492 -18.07 -26.88 9.11
N VAL A 493 -18.36 -27.91 8.32
CA VAL A 493 -19.65 -28.57 8.36
C VAL A 493 -19.89 -29.30 9.69
N ASN A 494 -18.86 -29.83 10.33
CA ASN A 494 -18.98 -30.54 11.60
C ASN A 494 -19.00 -29.66 12.84
N GLU A 495 -18.23 -28.54 12.81
CA GLU A 495 -18.02 -27.68 13.98
C GLU A 495 -18.93 -26.43 13.98
N VAL A 496 -19.40 -25.97 12.81
CA VAL A 496 -20.22 -24.76 12.67
C VAL A 496 -21.67 -25.14 12.30
N LYS A 497 -22.59 -24.77 13.17
CA LYS A 497 -24.03 -25.02 12.92
C LYS A 497 -24.55 -24.19 11.75
N HIS A 498 -25.58 -24.68 11.09
CA HIS A 498 -26.28 -23.99 10.01
C HIS A 498 -25.46 -23.80 8.71
N ILE A 499 -24.42 -24.59 8.51
CA ILE A 499 -23.70 -24.71 7.23
C ILE A 499 -23.72 -26.16 6.78
N ASN A 500 -24.25 -26.41 5.59
CA ASN A 500 -24.26 -27.76 4.98
C ASN A 500 -23.52 -27.83 3.65
N ARG A 501 -22.95 -26.70 3.17
CA ARG A 501 -22.21 -26.63 1.91
C ARG A 501 -21.10 -25.59 1.96
N VAL A 502 -19.92 -25.99 1.50
CA VAL A 502 -18.76 -25.10 1.32
C VAL A 502 -18.40 -25.07 -0.16
N VAL A 503 -18.18 -23.88 -0.72
CA VAL A 503 -17.72 -23.66 -2.09
C VAL A 503 -16.44 -22.82 -2.09
N TYR A 504 -15.62 -22.95 -3.13
CA TYR A 504 -14.39 -22.18 -3.29
C TYR A 504 -14.48 -21.27 -4.50
N ASP A 505 -14.25 -19.96 -4.33
CA ASP A 505 -14.27 -18.96 -5.40
C ASP A 505 -12.94 -18.95 -6.15
N ILE A 506 -13.00 -19.39 -7.42
CA ILE A 506 -11.85 -19.50 -8.33
C ILE A 506 -11.77 -18.35 -9.35
N THR A 507 -12.38 -17.20 -9.05
CA THR A 507 -12.40 -16.05 -9.96
C THR A 507 -11.24 -15.11 -9.68
N SER A 508 -10.48 -14.74 -10.69
CA SER A 508 -9.38 -13.77 -10.60
C SER A 508 -9.89 -12.32 -10.56
N LYS A 509 -9.06 -11.40 -10.11
CA LYS A 509 -9.30 -9.96 -10.17
C LYS A 509 -8.40 -9.33 -11.27
N PRO A 510 -8.93 -8.67 -12.30
CA PRO A 510 -10.34 -8.69 -12.70
C PRO A 510 -10.79 -10.05 -13.25
N PRO A 511 -12.09 -10.33 -13.48
CA PRO A 511 -13.23 -9.42 -13.38
C PRO A 511 -13.81 -9.25 -11.97
N ALA A 512 -13.58 -10.21 -11.05
CA ALA A 512 -14.07 -10.09 -9.69
C ALA A 512 -13.23 -9.10 -8.86
N THR A 513 -13.80 -8.64 -7.74
CA THR A 513 -13.06 -7.97 -6.67
C THR A 513 -12.46 -9.00 -5.70
N ILE A 514 -11.66 -8.58 -4.73
CA ILE A 514 -11.17 -9.48 -3.68
C ILE A 514 -12.29 -9.75 -2.69
N GLU A 515 -12.86 -8.70 -2.09
CA GLU A 515 -14.06 -8.82 -1.25
C GLU A 515 -15.31 -9.04 -2.12
N TRP A 516 -16.34 -9.66 -1.57
CA TRP A 516 -17.58 -9.96 -2.29
C TRP A 516 -18.59 -8.81 -2.26
N GLU A 517 -18.54 -7.98 -1.21
CA GLU A 517 -19.33 -6.74 -1.09
C GLU A 517 -18.45 -5.50 -0.88
#